data_04fbe1f25736f81717c4afc26d812ea7
#
_entry.id   04fbe1f25736f81717c4afc26d812ea7
#
_cell.length_a   1.000
_cell.length_b   1.000
_cell.length_c   1.000
_cell.angle_alpha   90.00
_cell.angle_beta   90.00
_cell.angle_gamma   90.00
#
_symmetry.space_group_name_H-M   'P 1'
#
loop_
_entity.id
_entity.type
_entity.pdbx_description
1 polymer ?
#
loop_
_entity_poly.entity_id
_entity_poly.type
_entity_poly.pdbx_seq_one_letter_code
_entity_poly.pdbx_strand_id
1 'polypeptide(L)'
;MQEYIAMSFQKIKSSTSRCFDISTAALHIIAMLFMLMDHLWATLLPAQEWLTCVGRIAFPIFAFMSVEGYFHTHNFKKYLLRMLVFAVISEIPFDLMYGGTWFYPVHQNVIWTFILGLLGIHIMETVRKKKKTPVFVLTAILVTIAGGLLGTLTMVDYYGIGVLTVFIFYFFRGRKWWCLLGQIAALYWVNVELLGGLMYPVRLFGMEFELCQQGLALLALVPIWLYRGRQGYHSKPFQYFCYAFYPVHMLILVLIPVSYTHLRAHETSL
;
A
#
# COMPACT_ATOMS: atom_id res chain seq x y z
N MET A 1 -42.64 -0.46 27.33
CA MET A 1 -42.40 -1.66 26.50
C MET A 1 -41.80 -1.30 25.13
N GLN A 2 -42.33 -0.30 24.41
CA GLN A 2 -41.78 0.14 23.09
C GLN A 2 -40.39 0.74 23.19
N GLU A 3 -40.04 1.54 24.20
CA GLU A 3 -38.71 2.10 24.42
C GLU A 3 -37.64 1.04 24.73
N TYR A 4 -38.02 -0.01 25.47
CA TYR A 4 -37.13 -1.14 25.77
C TYR A 4 -36.79 -1.96 24.53
N ILE A 5 -37.76 -2.12 23.64
CA ILE A 5 -37.61 -2.80 22.34
C ILE A 5 -36.73 -1.93 21.42
N ALA A 6 -36.95 -0.61 21.36
CA ALA A 6 -36.12 0.33 20.57
C ALA A 6 -34.67 0.36 21.04
N MET A 7 -34.40 0.39 22.35
CA MET A 7 -33.06 0.33 22.92
C MET A 7 -32.39 -1.02 22.68
N SER A 8 -33.10 -2.13 22.72
CA SER A 8 -32.55 -3.46 22.42
C SER A 8 -32.19 -3.58 20.93
N PHE A 9 -33.02 -3.07 20.01
CA PHE A 9 -32.70 -3.01 18.57
C PHE A 9 -31.51 -2.10 18.26
N GLN A 10 -31.39 -0.96 18.95
CA GLN A 10 -30.24 -0.07 18.82
C GLN A 10 -28.94 -0.73 19.34
N LYS A 11 -29.03 -1.48 20.45
CA LYS A 11 -27.91 -2.23 21.03
C LYS A 11 -27.50 -3.42 20.18
N ILE A 12 -28.45 -4.12 19.55
CA ILE A 12 -28.20 -5.22 18.59
C ILE A 12 -27.57 -4.63 17.31
N LYS A 13 -28.10 -3.52 16.79
CA LYS A 13 -27.56 -2.85 15.60
C LYS A 13 -26.15 -2.29 15.83
N SER A 14 -25.84 -1.82 17.04
CA SER A 14 -24.49 -1.39 17.43
C SER A 14 -23.54 -2.56 17.68
N SER A 15 -24.04 -3.73 18.09
CA SER A 15 -23.25 -4.95 18.32
C SER A 15 -22.90 -5.65 17.01
N THR A 16 -23.86 -5.80 16.08
CA THR A 16 -23.61 -6.38 14.75
C THR A 16 -22.71 -5.51 13.88
N SER A 17 -22.72 -4.18 14.04
CA SER A 17 -21.80 -3.30 13.32
C SER A 17 -20.34 -3.42 13.79
N ARG A 18 -20.07 -3.97 14.98
CA ARG A 18 -18.71 -4.17 15.51
C ARG A 18 -18.03 -5.45 15.02
N CYS A 19 -18.77 -6.42 14.54
CA CYS A 19 -18.22 -7.72 14.14
C CYS A 19 -17.37 -7.66 12.86
N PHE A 20 -17.56 -6.64 12.00
CA PHE A 20 -16.86 -6.50 10.72
C PHE A 20 -16.01 -5.20 10.64
N ASP A 21 -15.63 -4.60 11.77
CA ASP A 21 -14.83 -3.37 11.79
C ASP A 21 -13.35 -3.69 11.92
N ILE A 22 -12.61 -3.45 10.84
CA ILE A 22 -11.15 -3.60 10.80
C ILE A 22 -10.50 -2.36 11.40
N SER A 23 -9.57 -2.56 12.34
CA SER A 23 -8.78 -1.48 12.93
C SER A 23 -7.54 -1.14 12.10
N THR A 24 -6.92 0.03 12.35
CA THR A 24 -5.63 0.42 11.75
C THR A 24 -4.56 -0.64 12.01
N ALA A 25 -4.50 -1.19 13.23
CA ALA A 25 -3.54 -2.26 13.57
C ALA A 25 -3.77 -3.51 12.72
N ALA A 26 -5.03 -3.91 12.52
CA ALA A 26 -5.37 -5.07 11.68
C ALA A 26 -5.02 -4.81 10.20
N LEU A 27 -5.28 -3.59 9.67
CA LEU A 27 -4.87 -3.23 8.31
C LEU A 27 -3.35 -3.31 8.13
N HIS A 28 -2.56 -2.85 9.11
CA HIS A 28 -1.09 -2.97 9.07
C HIS A 28 -0.66 -4.44 8.99
N ILE A 29 -1.23 -5.30 9.86
CA ILE A 29 -0.88 -6.73 9.87
C ILE A 29 -1.25 -7.38 8.53
N ILE A 30 -2.46 -7.13 8.01
CA ILE A 30 -2.92 -7.67 6.73
C ILE A 30 -1.98 -7.22 5.60
N ALA A 31 -1.64 -5.94 5.53
CA ALA A 31 -0.75 -5.41 4.49
C ALA A 31 0.67 -5.98 4.61
N MET A 32 1.21 -6.11 5.84
CA MET A 32 2.53 -6.72 6.07
C MET A 32 2.56 -8.19 5.67
N LEU A 33 1.51 -8.96 5.94
CA LEU A 33 1.42 -10.36 5.52
C LEU A 33 1.41 -10.49 4.00
N PHE A 34 0.60 -9.71 3.30
CA PHE A 34 0.56 -9.73 1.83
C PHE A 34 1.88 -9.26 1.22
N MET A 35 2.50 -8.24 1.78
CA MET A 35 3.84 -7.79 1.35
C MET A 35 4.90 -8.87 1.56
N LEU A 36 4.87 -9.58 2.69
CA LEU A 36 5.78 -10.70 2.93
C LEU A 36 5.59 -11.82 1.90
N MET A 37 4.34 -12.13 1.54
CA MET A 37 4.04 -13.14 0.50
C MET A 37 4.62 -12.74 -0.86
N ASP A 38 4.48 -11.47 -1.26
CA ASP A 38 5.07 -10.96 -2.49
C ASP A 38 6.60 -11.05 -2.51
N HIS A 39 7.23 -10.68 -1.39
CA HIS A 39 8.69 -10.73 -1.26
C HIS A 39 9.23 -12.15 -1.13
N LEU A 40 8.47 -13.08 -0.55
CA LEU A 40 8.80 -14.52 -0.57
C LEU A 40 8.81 -15.06 -1.99
N TRP A 41 7.83 -14.67 -2.82
CA TRP A 41 7.84 -15.02 -4.24
C TRP A 41 9.07 -14.44 -4.95
N ALA A 42 9.36 -13.15 -4.73
CA ALA A 42 10.46 -12.46 -5.40
C ALA A 42 11.86 -13.03 -5.05
N THR A 43 11.98 -13.77 -3.92
CA THR A 43 13.29 -14.22 -3.39
C THR A 43 13.43 -15.74 -3.30
N LEU A 44 12.58 -16.38 -2.51
CA LEU A 44 12.75 -17.79 -2.10
C LEU A 44 11.86 -18.76 -2.89
N LEU A 45 10.68 -18.32 -3.33
CA LEU A 45 9.62 -19.17 -3.86
C LEU A 45 9.10 -18.69 -5.22
N PRO A 46 9.96 -18.43 -6.24
CA PRO A 46 9.51 -17.85 -7.52
C PRO A 46 8.56 -18.77 -8.31
N ALA A 47 8.56 -20.07 -8.03
CA ALA A 47 7.63 -21.02 -8.63
C ALA A 47 6.19 -20.93 -8.06
N GLN A 48 6.00 -20.20 -6.96
CA GLN A 48 4.69 -20.07 -6.29
C GLN A 48 4.01 -18.74 -6.67
N GLU A 49 3.58 -18.60 -7.92
CA GLU A 49 3.02 -17.35 -8.47
C GLU A 49 1.80 -16.81 -7.71
N TRP A 50 1.03 -17.67 -7.03
CA TRP A 50 -0.08 -17.23 -6.22
C TRP A 50 0.34 -16.29 -5.07
N LEU A 51 1.59 -16.37 -4.58
CA LEU A 51 2.11 -15.49 -3.55
C LEU A 51 2.17 -14.04 -4.03
N THR A 52 2.67 -13.80 -5.24
CA THR A 52 2.70 -12.45 -5.80
C THR A 52 1.31 -11.97 -6.24
N CYS A 53 0.42 -12.88 -6.65
CA CYS A 53 -0.97 -12.54 -6.92
C CYS A 53 -1.66 -11.94 -5.69
N VAL A 54 -1.53 -12.59 -4.53
CA VAL A 54 -2.08 -12.10 -3.26
C VAL A 54 -1.29 -10.88 -2.76
N GLY A 55 0.01 -10.84 -3.02
CA GLY A 55 0.90 -9.75 -2.68
C GLY A 55 0.49 -8.39 -3.24
N ARG A 56 -0.14 -8.36 -4.44
CA ARG A 56 -0.64 -7.11 -5.06
C ARG A 56 -1.60 -6.33 -4.17
N ILE A 57 -2.25 -6.97 -3.21
CA ILE A 57 -3.20 -6.36 -2.26
C ILE A 57 -2.48 -5.43 -1.26
N ALA A 58 -1.20 -5.67 -0.97
CA ALA A 58 -0.46 -4.94 0.06
C ALA A 58 -0.32 -3.44 -0.24
N PHE A 59 0.15 -3.11 -1.44
CA PHE A 59 0.48 -1.74 -1.82
C PHE A 59 -0.70 -0.77 -1.69
N PRO A 60 -1.91 -1.03 -2.22
CA PRO A 60 -3.03 -0.10 -2.07
C PRO A 60 -3.46 0.09 -0.61
N ILE A 61 -3.32 -0.93 0.26
CA ILE A 61 -3.61 -0.78 1.69
C ILE A 61 -2.60 0.19 2.32
N PHE A 62 -1.31 0.07 2.05
CA PHE A 62 -0.30 1.00 2.56
C PHE A 62 -0.49 2.42 1.99
N ALA A 63 -0.84 2.55 0.70
CA ALA A 63 -1.16 3.83 0.09
C ALA A 63 -2.36 4.50 0.80
N PHE A 64 -3.44 3.75 1.04
CA PHE A 64 -4.59 4.23 1.81
C PHE A 64 -4.19 4.66 3.23
N MET A 65 -3.43 3.82 3.95
CA MET A 65 -2.99 4.13 5.31
C MET A 65 -2.06 5.35 5.37
N SER A 66 -1.24 5.57 4.35
CA SER A 66 -0.39 6.77 4.28
C SER A 66 -1.22 8.05 4.17
N VAL A 67 -2.30 8.02 3.38
CA VAL A 67 -3.26 9.13 3.26
C VAL A 67 -4.00 9.36 4.58
N GLU A 68 -4.51 8.31 5.22
CA GLU A 68 -5.15 8.42 6.53
C GLU A 68 -4.17 8.96 7.57
N GLY A 69 -2.92 8.51 7.56
CA GLY A 69 -1.84 9.03 8.41
C GLY A 69 -1.61 10.53 8.23
N TYR A 70 -1.66 11.03 7.00
CA TYR A 70 -1.57 12.46 6.71
C TYR A 70 -2.68 13.27 7.41
N PHE A 71 -3.92 12.80 7.35
CA PHE A 71 -5.05 13.52 7.95
C PHE A 71 -5.13 13.38 9.48
N HIS A 72 -4.51 12.35 10.05
CA HIS A 72 -4.49 12.15 11.50
C HIS A 72 -3.23 12.69 12.19
N THR A 73 -2.21 13.10 11.44
CA THR A 73 -0.99 13.63 12.05
C THR A 73 -1.13 15.08 12.49
N HIS A 74 -0.71 15.39 13.71
CA HIS A 74 -0.62 16.77 14.18
C HIS A 74 0.56 17.55 13.62
N ASN A 75 1.61 16.84 13.15
CA ASN A 75 2.83 17.47 12.65
C ASN A 75 3.34 16.74 11.40
N PHE A 76 2.95 17.27 10.24
CA PHE A 76 3.34 16.70 8.95
C PHE A 76 4.86 16.64 8.75
N LYS A 77 5.61 17.65 9.19
CA LYS A 77 7.09 17.67 9.06
C LYS A 77 7.74 16.50 9.81
N LYS A 78 7.28 16.23 11.06
CA LYS A 78 7.78 15.07 11.83
C LYS A 78 7.34 13.74 11.21
N TYR A 79 6.15 13.68 10.63
CA TYR A 79 5.69 12.48 9.92
C TYR A 79 6.55 12.21 8.68
N LEU A 80 6.76 13.23 7.85
CA LEU A 80 7.58 13.16 6.65
C LEU A 80 9.04 12.80 6.98
N LEU A 81 9.62 13.42 8.03
CA LEU A 81 10.99 13.12 8.45
C LEU A 81 11.17 11.65 8.85
N ARG A 82 10.18 11.07 9.57
CA ARG A 82 10.23 9.64 9.91
C ARG A 82 10.20 8.79 8.65
N MET A 83 9.33 9.11 7.69
CA MET A 83 9.28 8.37 6.42
C MET A 83 10.59 8.48 5.65
N LEU A 84 11.21 9.67 5.58
CA LEU A 84 12.52 9.88 4.95
C LEU A 84 13.60 9.01 5.59
N VAL A 85 13.68 9.00 6.92
CA VAL A 85 14.66 8.16 7.64
C VAL A 85 14.44 6.68 7.30
N PHE A 86 13.18 6.21 7.31
CA PHE A 86 12.90 4.81 6.97
C PHE A 86 13.08 4.51 5.48
N ALA A 87 12.84 5.46 4.57
CA ALA A 87 13.15 5.30 3.16
C ALA A 87 14.65 5.03 2.96
N VAL A 88 15.51 5.87 3.56
CA VAL A 88 16.97 5.72 3.46
C VAL A 88 17.45 4.41 4.11
N ILE A 89 16.96 4.05 5.29
CA ILE A 89 17.34 2.79 5.96
C ILE A 89 16.90 1.57 5.12
N SER A 90 15.75 1.65 4.46
CA SER A 90 15.17 0.54 3.70
C SER A 90 15.79 0.39 2.31
N GLU A 91 16.56 1.39 1.83
CA GLU A 91 17.17 1.33 0.50
C GLU A 91 18.17 0.17 0.38
N ILE A 92 19.04 0.00 1.36
CA ILE A 92 20.04 -1.08 1.34
C ILE A 92 19.41 -2.48 1.28
N PRO A 93 18.48 -2.86 2.17
CA PRO A 93 17.77 -4.14 2.03
C PRO A 93 17.00 -4.30 0.73
N PHE A 94 16.43 -3.21 0.21
CA PHE A 94 15.69 -3.21 -1.05
C PHE A 94 16.62 -3.42 -2.25
N ASP A 95 17.72 -2.68 -2.32
CA ASP A 95 18.73 -2.80 -3.36
C ASP A 95 19.35 -4.21 -3.39
N LEU A 96 19.64 -4.78 -2.23
CA LEU A 96 20.12 -6.15 -2.12
C LEU A 96 19.08 -7.16 -2.63
N MET A 97 17.80 -6.94 -2.36
CA MET A 97 16.73 -7.85 -2.74
C MET A 97 16.42 -7.80 -4.24
N TYR A 98 16.35 -6.62 -4.83
CA TYR A 98 15.97 -6.43 -6.24
C TYR A 98 17.16 -6.31 -7.19
N GLY A 99 18.24 -5.67 -6.78
CA GLY A 99 19.42 -5.43 -7.58
C GLY A 99 20.58 -6.38 -7.31
N GLY A 100 20.54 -7.16 -6.21
CA GLY A 100 21.64 -8.03 -5.78
C GLY A 100 22.91 -7.26 -5.40
N THR A 101 22.85 -5.95 -5.22
CA THR A 101 23.98 -5.06 -4.91
C THR A 101 23.62 -4.10 -3.78
N TRP A 102 24.62 -3.48 -3.15
CA TRP A 102 24.43 -2.50 -2.09
C TRP A 102 23.84 -1.17 -2.57
N PHE A 103 23.92 -0.90 -3.87
CA PHE A 103 23.43 0.32 -4.50
C PHE A 103 22.87 0.00 -5.89
N TYR A 104 21.56 0.18 -6.04
CA TYR A 104 20.82 -0.09 -7.27
C TYR A 104 19.93 1.12 -7.63
N PRO A 105 20.49 2.17 -8.24
CA PRO A 105 19.83 3.48 -8.39
C PRO A 105 18.67 3.51 -9.38
N VAL A 106 18.42 2.43 -10.11
CA VAL A 106 17.37 2.35 -11.15
C VAL A 106 16.02 1.87 -10.63
N HIS A 107 15.90 1.60 -9.32
CA HIS A 107 14.64 1.26 -8.68
C HIS A 107 14.70 1.59 -7.19
N GLN A 108 13.84 2.50 -6.73
CA GLN A 108 13.82 2.99 -5.36
C GLN A 108 12.68 2.34 -4.57
N ASN A 109 12.86 2.14 -3.27
CA ASN A 109 11.84 1.48 -2.45
C ASN A 109 10.51 2.27 -2.36
N VAL A 110 9.44 1.56 -2.00
CA VAL A 110 8.05 2.06 -2.00
C VAL A 110 7.80 3.24 -1.06
N ILE A 111 8.64 3.47 -0.05
CA ILE A 111 8.44 4.59 0.88
C ILE A 111 8.64 5.92 0.15
N TRP A 112 9.53 5.98 -0.85
CA TRP A 112 9.69 7.16 -1.70
C TRP A 112 8.42 7.49 -2.49
N THR A 113 7.71 6.47 -2.98
CA THR A 113 6.39 6.63 -3.62
C THR A 113 5.41 7.33 -2.69
N PHE A 114 5.33 6.87 -1.43
CA PHE A 114 4.44 7.50 -0.44
C PHE A 114 4.88 8.92 -0.09
N ILE A 115 6.19 9.20 0.00
CA ILE A 115 6.71 10.55 0.25
C ILE A 115 6.29 11.51 -0.86
N LEU A 116 6.46 11.13 -2.14
CA LEU A 116 6.04 11.94 -3.28
C LEU A 116 4.53 12.20 -3.26
N GLY A 117 3.73 11.15 -3.03
CA GLY A 117 2.28 11.26 -2.89
C GLY A 117 1.86 12.21 -1.76
N LEU A 118 2.46 12.08 -0.58
CA LEU A 118 2.15 12.92 0.59
C LEU A 118 2.59 14.38 0.42
N LEU A 119 3.72 14.63 -0.25
CA LEU A 119 4.14 15.99 -0.60
C LEU A 119 3.12 16.64 -1.55
N GLY A 120 2.67 15.90 -2.58
CA GLY A 120 1.63 16.36 -3.48
C GLY A 120 0.32 16.68 -2.74
N ILE A 121 -0.13 15.80 -1.85
CA ILE A 121 -1.33 16.03 -1.00
C ILE A 121 -1.13 17.28 -0.14
N HIS A 122 0.05 17.47 0.44
CA HIS A 122 0.32 18.63 1.28
C HIS A 122 0.24 19.96 0.51
N ILE A 123 0.73 19.99 -0.73
CA ILE A 123 0.59 21.13 -1.63
C ILE A 123 -0.89 21.39 -1.92
N MET A 124 -1.64 20.37 -2.35
CA MET A 124 -3.08 20.48 -2.65
C MET A 124 -3.88 20.97 -1.43
N GLU A 125 -3.65 20.43 -0.24
CA GLU A 125 -4.34 20.83 0.99
C GLU A 125 -3.98 22.26 1.42
N THR A 126 -2.75 22.69 1.21
CA THR A 126 -2.33 24.07 1.51
C THR A 126 -3.04 25.07 0.61
N VAL A 127 -3.18 24.75 -0.68
CA VAL A 127 -3.92 25.57 -1.63
C VAL A 127 -5.43 25.53 -1.37
N ARG A 128 -5.99 24.37 -1.07
CA ARG A 128 -7.42 24.20 -0.74
C ARG A 128 -7.86 25.08 0.42
N LYS A 129 -7.01 25.25 1.44
CA LYS A 129 -7.29 26.08 2.61
C LYS A 129 -7.21 27.60 2.34
N LYS A 130 -6.45 28.02 1.34
CA LYS A 130 -6.11 29.45 1.13
C LYS A 130 -6.69 30.05 -0.13
N LYS A 131 -7.14 29.26 -1.09
CA LYS A 131 -7.47 29.71 -2.44
C LYS A 131 -8.89 29.31 -2.86
N LYS A 132 -9.40 30.00 -3.90
CA LYS A 132 -10.69 29.69 -4.54
C LYS A 132 -10.64 28.32 -5.24
N THR A 133 -11.78 27.70 -5.40
CA THR A 133 -11.95 26.38 -6.03
C THR A 133 -11.24 26.23 -7.39
N PRO A 134 -11.28 27.20 -8.34
CA PRO A 134 -10.58 27.04 -9.62
C PRO A 134 -9.06 26.88 -9.45
N VAL A 135 -8.44 27.62 -8.52
CA VAL A 135 -7.02 27.52 -8.25
C VAL A 135 -6.69 26.16 -7.64
N PHE A 136 -7.53 25.64 -6.75
CA PHE A 136 -7.37 24.30 -6.22
C PHE A 136 -7.45 23.24 -7.32
N VAL A 137 -8.44 23.31 -8.22
CA VAL A 137 -8.59 22.34 -9.32
C VAL A 137 -7.36 22.35 -10.24
N LEU A 138 -6.90 23.54 -10.64
CA LEU A 138 -5.68 23.66 -11.45
C LEU A 138 -4.46 23.07 -10.72
N THR A 139 -4.30 23.39 -9.44
CA THR A 139 -3.20 22.83 -8.62
C THR A 139 -3.29 21.31 -8.53
N ALA A 140 -4.50 20.76 -8.34
CA ALA A 140 -4.69 19.31 -8.26
C ALA A 140 -4.29 18.62 -9.58
N ILE A 141 -4.68 19.19 -10.72
CA ILE A 141 -4.28 18.67 -12.04
C ILE A 141 -2.76 18.71 -12.20
N LEU A 142 -2.13 19.88 -11.95
CA LEU A 142 -0.68 20.04 -12.09
C LEU A 142 0.11 19.12 -11.15
N VAL A 143 -0.31 19.01 -9.91
CA VAL A 143 0.34 18.14 -8.91
C VAL A 143 0.18 16.66 -9.28
N THR A 144 -0.98 16.27 -9.82
CA THR A 144 -1.21 14.88 -10.27
C THR A 144 -0.30 14.53 -11.44
N ILE A 145 -0.20 15.40 -12.44
CA ILE A 145 0.70 15.21 -13.59
C ILE A 145 2.17 15.20 -13.12
N ALA A 146 2.58 16.20 -12.34
CA ALA A 146 3.94 16.30 -11.83
C ALA A 146 4.33 15.11 -10.94
N GLY A 147 3.42 14.66 -10.07
CA GLY A 147 3.63 13.51 -9.21
C GLY A 147 3.81 12.21 -10.00
N GLY A 148 2.97 11.99 -11.02
CA GLY A 148 3.10 10.86 -11.95
C GLY A 148 4.44 10.88 -12.71
N LEU A 149 4.82 12.04 -13.27
CA LEU A 149 6.08 12.22 -13.97
C LEU A 149 7.28 12.03 -13.04
N LEU A 150 7.29 12.65 -11.87
CA LEU A 150 8.37 12.52 -10.90
C LEU A 150 8.51 11.08 -10.42
N GLY A 151 7.40 10.39 -10.10
CA GLY A 151 7.45 9.00 -9.70
C GLY A 151 8.08 8.10 -10.77
N THR A 152 7.81 8.37 -12.05
CA THR A 152 8.41 7.63 -13.17
C THR A 152 9.89 8.00 -13.36
N LEU A 153 10.23 9.28 -13.35
CA LEU A 153 11.60 9.76 -13.56
C LEU A 153 12.56 9.35 -12.42
N THR A 154 12.07 9.33 -11.18
CA THR A 154 12.87 8.91 -10.02
C THR A 154 12.86 7.41 -9.80
N MET A 155 12.17 6.64 -10.65
CA MET A 155 12.11 5.18 -10.62
C MET A 155 11.70 4.62 -9.26
N VAL A 156 10.76 5.30 -8.57
CA VAL A 156 10.21 4.78 -7.31
C VAL A 156 9.35 3.56 -7.57
N ASP A 157 9.21 2.70 -6.58
CA ASP A 157 8.41 1.47 -6.70
C ASP A 157 6.98 1.80 -7.15
N TYR A 158 6.48 1.01 -8.11
CA TYR A 158 5.25 1.29 -8.89
C TYR A 158 5.32 2.58 -9.73
N TYR A 159 6.47 3.23 -9.88
CA TYR A 159 6.67 4.42 -10.71
C TYR A 159 5.65 5.54 -10.43
N GLY A 160 5.26 6.28 -11.47
CA GLY A 160 4.20 7.28 -11.37
C GLY A 160 2.84 6.72 -10.99
N ILE A 161 2.54 5.46 -11.35
CA ILE A 161 1.29 4.77 -11.01
C ILE A 161 1.14 4.63 -9.49
N GLY A 162 2.23 4.35 -8.78
CA GLY A 162 2.22 4.32 -7.33
C GLY A 162 1.81 5.65 -6.70
N VAL A 163 2.36 6.77 -7.20
CA VAL A 163 2.00 8.11 -6.74
C VAL A 163 0.53 8.43 -7.07
N LEU A 164 0.06 8.05 -8.26
CA LEU A 164 -1.34 8.21 -8.65
C LEU A 164 -2.29 7.41 -7.74
N THR A 165 -1.89 6.20 -7.32
CA THR A 165 -2.66 5.40 -6.37
C THR A 165 -2.85 6.12 -5.03
N VAL A 166 -1.82 6.80 -4.51
CA VAL A 166 -1.95 7.64 -3.30
C VAL A 166 -2.94 8.78 -3.54
N PHE A 167 -2.90 9.44 -4.71
CA PHE A 167 -3.84 10.51 -5.06
C PHE A 167 -5.28 10.01 -5.25
N ILE A 168 -5.49 8.80 -5.74
CA ILE A 168 -6.82 8.18 -5.83
C ILE A 168 -7.45 8.09 -4.44
N PHE A 169 -6.72 7.59 -3.44
CA PHE A 169 -7.23 7.53 -2.07
C PHE A 169 -7.43 8.90 -1.43
N TYR A 170 -6.70 9.92 -1.86
CA TYR A 170 -6.93 11.29 -1.45
C TYR A 170 -8.19 11.88 -2.07
N PHE A 171 -8.36 11.81 -3.40
CA PHE A 171 -9.51 12.41 -4.09
C PHE A 171 -10.83 11.72 -3.77
N PHE A 172 -10.80 10.40 -3.65
CA PHE A 172 -11.97 9.60 -3.30
C PHE A 172 -12.01 9.23 -1.80
N ARG A 173 -11.38 10.06 -0.95
CA ARG A 173 -11.43 9.88 0.50
C ARG A 173 -12.83 10.05 1.03
N GLY A 174 -13.37 9.04 1.72
CA GLY A 174 -14.70 9.07 2.31
C GLY A 174 -15.41 7.73 2.16
N ARG A 175 -16.64 7.68 2.69
CA ARG A 175 -17.41 6.44 2.76
C ARG A 175 -18.72 6.51 1.95
N LYS A 176 -18.86 7.49 1.07
CA LYS A 176 -20.00 7.59 0.17
C LYS A 176 -19.86 6.58 -0.97
N TRP A 177 -20.96 6.05 -1.47
CA TRP A 177 -20.95 5.06 -2.55
C TRP A 177 -20.16 5.50 -3.79
N TRP A 178 -20.22 6.79 -4.14
CA TRP A 178 -19.46 7.34 -5.26
C TRP A 178 -17.93 7.37 -5.00
N CYS A 179 -17.50 7.45 -3.71
CA CYS A 179 -16.08 7.31 -3.39
C CYS A 179 -15.59 5.88 -3.69
N LEU A 180 -16.40 4.87 -3.33
CA LEU A 180 -16.08 3.47 -3.66
C LEU A 180 -16.03 3.26 -5.18
N LEU A 181 -17.03 3.73 -5.92
CA LEU A 181 -17.03 3.61 -7.37
C LEU A 181 -15.84 4.32 -8.00
N GLY A 182 -15.50 5.53 -7.54
CA GLY A 182 -14.32 6.26 -7.97
C GLY A 182 -13.01 5.52 -7.69
N GLN A 183 -12.88 4.93 -6.50
CA GLN A 183 -11.72 4.09 -6.17
C GLN A 183 -11.65 2.86 -7.08
N ILE A 184 -12.76 2.12 -7.27
CA ILE A 184 -12.80 0.94 -8.15
C ILE A 184 -12.38 1.33 -9.58
N ALA A 185 -13.03 2.34 -10.16
CA ALA A 185 -12.77 2.75 -11.55
C ALA A 185 -11.34 3.26 -11.75
N ALA A 186 -10.86 4.13 -10.83
CA ALA A 186 -9.53 4.69 -10.93
C ALA A 186 -8.43 3.66 -10.63
N LEU A 187 -8.61 2.78 -9.63
CA LEU A 187 -7.65 1.70 -9.36
C LEU A 187 -7.64 0.66 -10.48
N TYR A 188 -8.80 0.33 -11.07
CA TYR A 188 -8.84 -0.53 -12.25
C TYR A 188 -8.01 0.08 -13.37
N TRP A 189 -8.28 1.34 -13.70
CA TRP A 189 -7.59 2.02 -14.80
C TRP A 189 -6.07 2.09 -14.58
N VAL A 190 -5.60 2.47 -13.39
CA VAL A 190 -4.16 2.58 -13.14
C VAL A 190 -3.47 1.23 -13.01
N ASN A 191 -4.12 0.20 -12.46
CA ASN A 191 -3.50 -1.10 -12.25
C ASN A 191 -3.62 -2.02 -13.48
N VAL A 192 -4.76 -2.03 -14.17
CA VAL A 192 -4.99 -2.94 -15.29
C VAL A 192 -4.58 -2.31 -16.61
N GLU A 193 -5.02 -1.07 -16.89
CA GLU A 193 -4.80 -0.43 -18.18
C GLU A 193 -3.42 0.24 -18.30
N LEU A 194 -2.95 0.91 -17.24
CA LEU A 194 -1.68 1.65 -17.28
C LEU A 194 -0.48 0.82 -16.83
N LEU A 195 -0.58 0.10 -15.72
CA LEU A 195 0.53 -0.71 -15.21
C LEU A 195 0.58 -2.06 -15.91
N GLY A 196 -0.58 -2.71 -16.13
CA GLY A 196 -0.67 -4.02 -16.73
C GLY A 196 -0.03 -5.12 -15.87
N GLY A 197 0.66 -6.07 -16.52
CA GLY A 197 1.35 -7.15 -15.84
C GLY A 197 1.06 -8.51 -16.45
N LEU A 198 1.33 -9.59 -15.70
CA LEU A 198 1.07 -10.94 -16.12
C LEU A 198 -0.43 -11.18 -16.29
N MET A 199 -0.80 -11.86 -17.39
CA MET A 199 -2.16 -12.26 -17.68
C MET A 199 -2.30 -13.76 -17.43
N TYR A 200 -3.32 -14.14 -16.67
CA TYR A 200 -3.62 -15.53 -16.37
C TYR A 200 -4.92 -15.95 -17.05
N PRO A 201 -4.90 -17.01 -17.87
CA PRO A 201 -6.13 -17.56 -18.45
C PRO A 201 -6.95 -18.22 -17.33
N VAL A 202 -8.13 -17.71 -17.08
CA VAL A 202 -9.09 -18.22 -16.08
C VAL A 202 -10.35 -18.68 -16.80
N ARG A 203 -10.74 -19.93 -16.57
CA ARG A 203 -12.01 -20.45 -17.07
C ARG A 203 -13.07 -20.37 -15.99
N LEU A 204 -14.10 -19.55 -16.21
CA LEU A 204 -15.21 -19.37 -15.29
C LEU A 204 -16.54 -19.56 -16.05
N PHE A 205 -17.42 -20.39 -15.54
CA PHE A 205 -18.73 -20.71 -16.16
C PHE A 205 -18.65 -21.10 -17.66
N GLY A 206 -17.56 -21.78 -18.07
CA GLY A 206 -17.35 -22.22 -19.46
C GLY A 206 -16.80 -21.14 -20.40
N MET A 207 -16.60 -19.91 -19.93
CA MET A 207 -15.96 -18.82 -20.66
C MET A 207 -14.50 -18.67 -20.23
N GLU A 208 -13.62 -18.34 -21.17
CA GLU A 208 -12.23 -18.06 -20.91
C GLU A 208 -12.04 -16.55 -20.77
N PHE A 209 -11.40 -16.14 -19.68
CA PHE A 209 -11.07 -14.75 -19.36
C PHE A 209 -9.57 -14.63 -19.10
N GLU A 210 -9.00 -13.50 -19.46
CA GLU A 210 -7.65 -13.13 -19.03
C GLU A 210 -7.72 -12.28 -17.78
N LEU A 211 -7.18 -12.80 -16.66
CA LEU A 211 -7.09 -12.09 -15.41
C LEU A 211 -5.73 -11.39 -15.32
N CYS A 212 -5.73 -10.06 -15.31
CA CYS A 212 -4.54 -9.29 -15.04
C CYS A 212 -4.14 -9.45 -13.56
N GLN A 213 -2.92 -9.92 -13.30
CA GLN A 213 -2.36 -10.08 -11.95
C GLN A 213 -2.47 -8.79 -11.12
N GLN A 214 -2.08 -7.67 -11.73
CA GLN A 214 -2.11 -6.37 -11.05
C GLN A 214 -3.55 -5.92 -10.72
N GLY A 215 -4.55 -6.41 -11.45
CA GLY A 215 -5.97 -6.18 -11.15
C GLY A 215 -6.39 -6.73 -9.77
N LEU A 216 -5.68 -7.72 -9.23
CA LEU A 216 -5.93 -8.24 -7.89
C LEU A 216 -5.68 -7.20 -6.78
N ALA A 217 -4.94 -6.13 -7.08
CA ALA A 217 -4.79 -4.98 -6.19
C ALA A 217 -6.13 -4.34 -5.78
N LEU A 218 -7.19 -4.48 -6.61
CA LEU A 218 -8.53 -3.98 -6.28
C LEU A 218 -9.14 -4.70 -5.07
N LEU A 219 -8.72 -5.93 -4.78
CA LEU A 219 -9.18 -6.66 -3.59
C LEU A 219 -8.79 -5.97 -2.28
N ALA A 220 -7.80 -5.08 -2.31
CA ALA A 220 -7.44 -4.22 -1.18
C ALA A 220 -8.61 -3.34 -0.71
N LEU A 221 -9.57 -3.02 -1.60
CA LEU A 221 -10.74 -2.23 -1.24
C LEU A 221 -11.62 -2.93 -0.21
N VAL A 222 -11.62 -4.27 -0.16
CA VAL A 222 -12.41 -5.04 0.82
C VAL A 222 -12.01 -4.68 2.25
N PRO A 223 -10.76 -4.90 2.71
CA PRO A 223 -10.35 -4.51 4.05
C PRO A 223 -10.38 -2.99 4.27
N ILE A 224 -10.07 -2.18 3.25
CA ILE A 224 -10.13 -0.71 3.35
C ILE A 224 -11.56 -0.24 3.65
N TRP A 225 -12.58 -0.79 3.01
CA TRP A 225 -13.97 -0.38 3.24
C TRP A 225 -14.58 -0.96 4.52
N LEU A 226 -14.01 -2.03 5.05
CA LEU A 226 -14.33 -2.55 6.39
C LEU A 226 -13.67 -1.72 7.51
N TYR A 227 -12.61 -0.97 7.21
CA TYR A 227 -11.97 -0.04 8.16
C TYR A 227 -12.86 1.17 8.43
N ARG A 228 -13.07 1.52 9.71
CA ARG A 228 -13.96 2.62 10.15
C ARG A 228 -13.25 3.70 10.98
N GLY A 229 -11.94 3.81 10.87
CA GLY A 229 -11.16 4.83 11.60
C GLY A 229 -10.77 4.42 13.02
N ARG A 230 -11.07 3.17 13.44
CA ARG A 230 -10.68 2.68 14.75
C ARG A 230 -9.19 2.33 14.78
N GLN A 231 -8.45 2.85 15.77
CA GLN A 231 -7.01 2.63 15.88
C GLN A 231 -6.64 1.17 16.20
N GLY A 232 -7.42 0.50 17.06
CA GLY A 232 -7.14 -0.85 17.52
C GLY A 232 -5.99 -0.90 18.50
N TYR A 233 -5.21 -2.00 18.48
CA TYR A 233 -4.05 -2.14 19.35
C TYR A 233 -2.98 -1.11 18.98
N HIS A 234 -2.60 -0.29 19.97
CA HIS A 234 -1.65 0.79 19.79
C HIS A 234 -0.69 0.84 20.98
N SER A 235 0.55 0.44 20.72
CA SER A 235 1.64 0.56 21.68
C SER A 235 2.91 1.03 20.98
N LYS A 236 3.82 1.66 21.69
CA LYS A 236 5.12 2.06 21.11
C LYS A 236 5.89 0.87 20.52
N PRO A 237 6.01 -0.29 21.20
CA PRO A 237 6.65 -1.48 20.62
C PRO A 237 6.00 -1.93 19.32
N PHE A 238 4.67 -1.94 19.23
CA PHE A 238 3.95 -2.32 18.01
C PHE A 238 4.23 -1.34 16.86
N GLN A 239 4.29 -0.04 17.14
CA GLN A 239 4.67 0.95 16.13
C GLN A 239 6.08 0.73 15.61
N TYR A 240 7.06 0.50 16.48
CA TYR A 240 8.43 0.19 16.07
C TYR A 240 8.51 -1.12 15.30
N PHE A 241 7.75 -2.12 15.68
CA PHE A 241 7.63 -3.38 14.93
C PHE A 241 7.12 -3.12 13.49
N CYS A 242 6.04 -2.36 13.33
CA CYS A 242 5.51 -2.03 11.99
C CYS A 242 6.52 -1.26 11.13
N TYR A 243 7.29 -0.34 11.72
CA TYR A 243 8.33 0.38 10.97
C TYR A 243 9.52 -0.51 10.62
N ALA A 244 10.00 -1.32 11.57
CA ALA A 244 11.15 -2.19 11.38
C ALA A 244 10.85 -3.36 10.44
N PHE A 245 9.60 -3.79 10.35
CA PHE A 245 9.20 -4.96 9.57
C PHE A 245 9.67 -4.84 8.12
N TYR A 246 9.49 -3.67 7.48
CA TYR A 246 9.82 -3.48 6.08
C TYR A 246 11.30 -3.71 5.77
N PRO A 247 12.28 -3.01 6.36
CA PRO A 247 13.68 -3.27 6.09
C PRO A 247 14.17 -4.63 6.64
N VAL A 248 13.65 -5.08 7.79
CA VAL A 248 14.16 -6.29 8.45
C VAL A 248 13.76 -7.56 7.68
N HIS A 249 12.48 -7.68 7.25
CA HIS A 249 12.09 -8.89 6.52
C HIS A 249 12.79 -9.01 5.17
N MET A 250 12.99 -7.90 4.44
CA MET A 250 13.77 -7.91 3.19
C MET A 250 15.20 -8.37 3.42
N LEU A 251 15.86 -7.84 4.47
CA LEU A 251 17.22 -8.28 4.83
C LEU A 251 17.27 -9.77 5.18
N ILE A 252 16.31 -10.27 5.96
CA ILE A 252 16.22 -11.70 6.30
C ILE A 252 16.07 -12.54 5.02
N LEU A 253 15.19 -12.15 4.11
CA LEU A 253 14.94 -12.87 2.86
C LEU A 253 16.16 -12.92 1.93
N VAL A 254 16.98 -11.89 1.94
CA VAL A 254 18.25 -11.85 1.17
C VAL A 254 19.32 -12.74 1.84
N LEU A 255 19.40 -12.76 3.17
CA LEU A 255 20.44 -13.50 3.89
C LEU A 255 20.22 -15.03 3.87
N ILE A 256 18.97 -15.51 3.78
CA ILE A 256 18.67 -16.95 3.74
C ILE A 256 19.32 -17.63 2.53
N PRO A 257 19.17 -17.17 1.26
CA PRO A 257 19.81 -17.80 0.11
C PRO A 257 21.34 -17.80 0.19
N VAL A 258 21.93 -16.69 0.67
CA VAL A 258 23.38 -16.56 0.82
C VAL A 258 23.91 -17.59 1.78
N SER A 259 23.25 -17.81 2.91
CA SER A 259 23.64 -18.83 3.90
C SER A 259 23.54 -20.25 3.32
N TYR A 260 22.51 -20.53 2.51
CA TYR A 260 22.32 -21.85 1.90
C TYR A 260 23.37 -22.17 0.82
N THR A 261 23.75 -21.18 0.02
CA THR A 261 24.81 -21.34 -0.99
C THR A 261 26.19 -21.55 -0.36
N HIS A 262 26.50 -20.87 0.74
CA HIS A 262 27.77 -21.10 1.49
C HIS A 262 27.84 -22.47 2.15
N LEU A 263 26.73 -22.95 2.72
CA LEU A 263 26.71 -24.32 3.32
C LEU A 263 26.93 -25.40 2.26
N ARG A 264 26.28 -25.28 1.08
CA ARG A 264 26.46 -26.21 -0.04
C ARG A 264 27.88 -26.19 -0.63
N ALA A 265 28.48 -25.00 -0.72
CA ALA A 265 29.89 -24.91 -1.18
C ALA A 265 30.86 -25.58 -0.26
N HIS A 266 30.63 -25.58 1.08
CA HIS A 266 31.42 -26.32 2.05
C HIS A 266 31.21 -27.84 1.98
N GLU A 267 29.99 -28.31 1.72
CA GLU A 267 29.72 -29.75 1.56
C GLU A 267 30.31 -30.35 0.27
N THR A 268 30.46 -29.56 -0.79
CA THR A 268 31.07 -29.99 -2.06
C THR A 268 32.58 -29.88 -2.08
N SER A 269 33.23 -29.32 -1.04
CA SER A 269 34.68 -29.19 -0.91
C SER A 269 35.31 -30.19 0.08
N LEU A 270 34.49 -31.10 0.61
CA LEU A 270 34.92 -32.30 1.36
C LEU A 270 34.76 -33.57 0.50
#